data_dce7f4e5d0e17f46200a640ef3325e7c
#
_entry.id   dce7f4e5d0e17f46200a640ef3325e7c
#
_cell.length_a   1.000
_cell.length_b   1.000
_cell.length_c   1.000
_cell.angle_alpha   90.00
_cell.angle_beta   90.00
_cell.angle_gamma   90.00
#
_symmetry.space_group_name_H-M   'P 1'
#
loop_
_entity.id
_entity.type
_entity.pdbx_description
1 polymer ?
#
loop_
_entity_poly.entity_id
_entity_poly.type
_entity_poly.pdbx_seq_one_letter_code
_entity_poly.pdbx_strand_id
1 'polypeptide(L)'
;GVSRQIVIVGHGAEAVQDTLGTRVEYAVQEEQLGTGHAVQMAEAELAGKAGATLVVCGDTPLLTAETLEALLAHHEAQQAKVTVLTAIADDATGYGRVVRGEDGNVTKVVEHKDASETELAINEINTGTYVFDNELLFDALKQVGNNNAQGEYYLPDVISIAKEAGEVVAAHTAPTFDETIGVNDRVALSQAEAIMRKRTNERLMREGVTFMDPASTYISPDVVIGSDTIIYPGTVILGKTTIGSECVIGPNSDIRNSVIEDHVVVRQSVVTDSKIGEAAQVGPFAHLRQQAVLGANTRVGNFVEIKKSSFGDGAKASHLSYIGDASIGERVNLGCGSITVNYDG
;
A
#
# COMPACT_ATOMS: atom_id res chain seq x y z
N GLY A 1 -13.33 -8.56 -12.94
CA GLY A 1 -12.96 -7.35 -12.21
C GLY A 1 -14.14 -6.75 -11.47
N VAL A 2 -13.90 -5.84 -10.53
CA VAL A 2 -14.93 -5.15 -9.74
C VAL A 2 -15.63 -4.11 -10.63
N SER A 3 -16.95 -4.14 -10.69
CA SER A 3 -17.75 -3.23 -11.54
C SER A 3 -18.03 -1.88 -10.86
N ARG A 4 -18.13 -1.86 -9.54
CA ARG A 4 -18.39 -0.66 -8.72
C ARG A 4 -17.55 -0.72 -7.44
N GLN A 5 -17.11 0.44 -6.97
CA GLN A 5 -16.44 0.59 -5.68
C GLN A 5 -17.16 1.66 -4.89
N ILE A 6 -17.70 1.28 -3.73
CA ILE A 6 -18.40 2.19 -2.82
C ILE A 6 -17.63 2.23 -1.51
N VAL A 7 -17.19 3.41 -1.13
CA VAL A 7 -16.44 3.63 0.13
C VAL A 7 -17.41 4.20 1.15
N ILE A 8 -17.60 3.46 2.24
CA ILE A 8 -18.39 3.94 3.37
C ILE A 8 -17.51 4.86 4.21
N VAL A 9 -17.92 6.09 4.34
CA VAL A 9 -17.20 7.13 5.08
C VAL A 9 -18.02 7.62 6.26
N GLY A 10 -17.33 8.00 7.33
CA GLY A 10 -17.95 8.54 8.54
C GLY A 10 -17.04 9.62 9.13
N HIS A 11 -16.46 9.36 10.30
CA HIS A 11 -15.50 10.29 10.89
C HIS A 11 -14.30 10.52 9.95
N GLY A 12 -13.93 11.79 9.71
CA GLY A 12 -12.85 12.13 8.79
C GLY A 12 -13.16 11.92 7.30
N ALA A 13 -14.42 11.88 6.91
CA ALA A 13 -14.88 11.64 5.54
C ALA A 13 -14.18 12.53 4.49
N GLU A 14 -14.00 13.82 4.78
CA GLU A 14 -13.35 14.79 3.88
C GLU A 14 -11.93 14.33 3.49
N ALA A 15 -11.11 13.89 4.46
CA ALA A 15 -9.74 13.45 4.19
C ALA A 15 -9.70 12.20 3.29
N VAL A 16 -10.65 11.28 3.45
CA VAL A 16 -10.78 10.10 2.59
C VAL A 16 -11.21 10.51 1.19
N GLN A 17 -12.21 11.40 1.07
CA GLN A 17 -12.71 11.90 -0.21
C GLN A 17 -11.65 12.70 -0.96
N ASP A 18 -10.87 13.54 -0.29
CA ASP A 18 -9.74 14.27 -0.88
C ASP A 18 -8.67 13.31 -1.44
N THR A 19 -8.40 12.23 -0.72
CA THR A 19 -7.39 11.23 -1.13
C THR A 19 -7.86 10.39 -2.31
N LEU A 20 -9.11 9.92 -2.30
CA LEU A 20 -9.63 9.00 -3.31
C LEU A 20 -10.27 9.74 -4.52
N GLY A 21 -10.76 10.97 -4.31
CA GLY A 21 -11.37 11.78 -5.35
C GLY A 21 -12.59 11.12 -5.99
N THR A 22 -12.67 11.19 -7.32
CA THR A 22 -13.78 10.64 -8.11
C THR A 22 -13.56 9.19 -8.58
N ARG A 23 -12.55 8.51 -8.06
CA ARG A 23 -12.24 7.13 -8.44
C ARG A 23 -13.23 6.11 -7.89
N VAL A 24 -13.98 6.48 -6.88
CA VAL A 24 -14.94 5.64 -6.15
C VAL A 24 -16.22 6.40 -5.89
N GLU A 25 -17.29 5.68 -5.57
CA GLU A 25 -18.53 6.22 -5.04
C GLU A 25 -18.45 6.28 -3.51
N TYR A 26 -19.27 7.12 -2.88
CA TYR A 26 -19.26 7.27 -1.42
C TYR A 26 -20.67 7.09 -0.86
N ALA A 27 -20.76 6.42 0.28
CA ALA A 27 -21.94 6.43 1.13
C ALA A 27 -21.53 6.89 2.54
N VAL A 28 -22.36 7.71 3.18
CA VAL A 28 -22.03 8.32 4.47
C VAL A 28 -22.71 7.56 5.60
N GLN A 29 -21.92 7.12 6.57
CA GLN A 29 -22.38 6.60 7.84
C GLN A 29 -22.31 7.72 8.87
N GLU A 30 -23.43 8.39 9.13
CA GLU A 30 -23.48 9.53 10.06
C GLU A 30 -23.22 9.10 11.51
N GLU A 31 -23.83 8.00 11.94
CA GLU A 31 -23.64 7.40 13.26
C GLU A 31 -22.91 6.05 13.13
N GLN A 32 -21.80 5.87 13.84
CA GLN A 32 -20.99 4.65 13.82
C GLN A 32 -21.64 3.57 14.70
N LEU A 33 -22.66 2.90 14.18
CA LEU A 33 -23.45 1.86 14.87
C LEU A 33 -22.95 0.43 14.57
N GLY A 34 -21.75 0.28 14.06
CA GLY A 34 -21.12 -1.01 13.79
C GLY A 34 -20.92 -1.30 12.30
N THR A 35 -20.26 -2.44 12.02
CA THR A 35 -19.84 -2.85 10.67
C THR A 35 -21.02 -3.26 9.78
N GLY A 36 -22.06 -3.88 10.33
CA GLY A 36 -23.30 -4.19 9.61
C GLY A 36 -24.04 -2.92 9.19
N HIS A 37 -24.13 -1.94 10.10
CA HIS A 37 -24.73 -0.64 9.78
C HIS A 37 -23.93 0.11 8.71
N ALA A 38 -22.58 0.01 8.72
CA ALA A 38 -21.76 0.60 7.66
C ALA A 38 -22.13 0.03 6.28
N VAL A 39 -22.26 -1.28 6.15
CA VAL A 39 -22.62 -1.93 4.88
C VAL A 39 -24.04 -1.59 4.45
N GLN A 40 -24.97 -1.40 5.39
CA GLN A 40 -26.34 -0.94 5.09
C GLN A 40 -26.37 0.41 4.35
N MET A 41 -25.38 1.29 4.56
CA MET A 41 -25.32 2.58 3.84
C MET A 41 -25.18 2.40 2.32
N ALA A 42 -24.75 1.24 1.85
CA ALA A 42 -24.69 0.92 0.43
C ALA A 42 -26.00 0.28 -0.11
N GLU A 43 -27.04 0.10 0.72
CA GLU A 43 -28.28 -0.57 0.32
C GLU A 43 -28.93 0.09 -0.90
N ALA A 44 -29.05 1.42 -0.90
CA ALA A 44 -29.66 2.16 -2.00
C ALA A 44 -28.95 1.92 -3.35
N GLU A 45 -27.66 1.62 -3.30
CA GLU A 45 -26.80 1.45 -4.46
C GLU A 45 -26.72 0.00 -4.96
N LEU A 46 -26.90 -0.97 -4.06
CA LEU A 46 -26.64 -2.39 -4.32
C LEU A 46 -27.87 -3.30 -4.18
N ALA A 47 -28.82 -2.98 -3.31
CA ALA A 47 -29.99 -3.85 -3.10
C ALA A 47 -30.77 -4.11 -4.40
N GLY A 48 -31.22 -5.34 -4.57
CA GLY A 48 -31.94 -5.79 -5.76
C GLY A 48 -31.10 -5.93 -7.03
N LYS A 49 -29.78 -5.78 -6.93
CA LYS A 49 -28.84 -6.07 -8.04
C LYS A 49 -28.29 -7.48 -7.88
N ALA A 50 -28.26 -8.24 -8.96
CA ALA A 50 -27.66 -9.57 -8.96
C ALA A 50 -26.13 -9.46 -8.90
N GLY A 51 -25.49 -10.46 -8.27
CA GLY A 51 -24.04 -10.59 -8.17
C GLY A 51 -23.56 -10.73 -6.75
N ALA A 52 -22.24 -10.60 -6.56
CA ALA A 52 -21.58 -10.69 -5.28
C ALA A 52 -21.01 -9.34 -4.83
N THR A 53 -21.09 -9.06 -3.54
CA THR A 53 -20.48 -7.90 -2.90
C THR A 53 -19.28 -8.35 -2.08
N LEU A 54 -18.09 -7.88 -2.48
CA LEU A 54 -16.86 -8.03 -1.70
C LEU A 54 -16.77 -6.86 -0.71
N VAL A 55 -16.71 -7.18 0.58
CA VAL A 55 -16.53 -6.21 1.66
C VAL A 55 -15.12 -6.32 2.19
N VAL A 56 -14.41 -5.20 2.25
CA VAL A 56 -13.05 -5.10 2.81
C VAL A 56 -12.98 -3.95 3.82
N CYS A 57 -12.16 -4.11 4.85
CA CYS A 57 -11.91 -3.05 5.82
C CYS A 57 -10.82 -2.09 5.31
N GLY A 58 -11.03 -0.79 5.49
CA GLY A 58 -10.08 0.23 5.04
C GLY A 58 -8.76 0.29 5.84
N ASP A 59 -8.71 -0.36 6.98
CA ASP A 59 -7.57 -0.44 7.89
C ASP A 59 -6.68 -1.68 7.68
N THR A 60 -6.96 -2.53 6.67
CA THR A 60 -6.16 -3.71 6.34
C THR A 60 -5.34 -3.51 5.06
N PRO A 61 -4.27 -2.69 5.10
CA PRO A 61 -3.57 -2.23 3.89
C PRO A 61 -2.71 -3.31 3.21
N LEU A 62 -2.53 -4.46 3.82
CA LEU A 62 -1.64 -5.52 3.34
C LEU A 62 -2.34 -6.62 2.55
N LEU A 63 -3.67 -6.57 2.41
CA LEU A 63 -4.42 -7.50 1.57
C LEU A 63 -3.94 -7.40 0.12
N THR A 64 -3.71 -8.55 -0.49
CA THR A 64 -3.26 -8.64 -1.88
C THR A 64 -4.41 -8.86 -2.85
N ALA A 65 -4.23 -8.48 -4.10
CA ALA A 65 -5.21 -8.75 -5.15
C ALA A 65 -5.39 -10.26 -5.34
N GLU A 66 -4.31 -11.03 -5.26
CA GLU A 66 -4.29 -12.48 -5.39
C GLU A 66 -5.16 -13.17 -4.33
N THR A 67 -5.08 -12.71 -3.08
CA THR A 67 -5.91 -13.22 -1.98
C THR A 67 -7.38 -12.90 -2.19
N LEU A 68 -7.71 -11.70 -2.65
CA LEU A 68 -9.09 -11.31 -2.95
C LEU A 68 -9.67 -12.07 -4.15
N GLU A 69 -8.87 -12.29 -5.19
CA GLU A 69 -9.26 -13.10 -6.35
C GLU A 69 -9.48 -14.56 -5.96
N ALA A 70 -8.61 -15.13 -5.12
CA ALA A 70 -8.76 -16.48 -4.59
C ALA A 70 -10.03 -16.61 -3.72
N LEU A 71 -10.33 -15.62 -2.90
CA LEU A 71 -11.56 -15.57 -2.09
C LEU A 71 -12.82 -15.57 -2.98
N LEU A 72 -12.84 -14.74 -4.04
CA LEU A 72 -13.96 -14.68 -4.99
C LEU A 72 -14.11 -16.00 -5.75
N ALA A 73 -13.01 -16.57 -6.25
CA ALA A 73 -13.02 -17.86 -6.95
C ALA A 73 -13.51 -18.99 -6.03
N HIS A 74 -13.12 -18.98 -4.75
CA HIS A 74 -13.61 -19.94 -3.77
C HIS A 74 -15.11 -19.78 -3.51
N HIS A 75 -15.60 -18.56 -3.36
CA HIS A 75 -17.02 -18.25 -3.20
C HIS A 75 -17.87 -18.82 -4.37
N GLU A 76 -17.43 -18.59 -5.60
CA GLU A 76 -18.11 -19.10 -6.80
C GLU A 76 -18.05 -20.64 -6.87
N ALA A 77 -16.90 -21.25 -6.63
CA ALA A 77 -16.70 -22.71 -6.68
C ALA A 77 -17.55 -23.45 -5.65
N GLN A 78 -17.74 -22.86 -4.47
CA GLN A 78 -18.58 -23.44 -3.41
C GLN A 78 -20.07 -23.12 -3.60
N GLN A 79 -20.43 -22.31 -4.59
CA GLN A 79 -21.78 -21.76 -4.74
C GLN A 79 -22.30 -21.14 -3.42
N ALA A 80 -21.40 -20.52 -2.69
CA ALA A 80 -21.68 -19.97 -1.37
C ALA A 80 -22.51 -18.68 -1.47
N LYS A 81 -23.36 -18.46 -0.47
CA LYS A 81 -24.05 -17.19 -0.27
C LYS A 81 -23.26 -16.23 0.61
N VAL A 82 -22.40 -16.77 1.46
CA VAL A 82 -21.45 -16.02 2.28
C VAL A 82 -20.12 -16.74 2.26
N THR A 83 -19.03 -16.02 2.06
CA THR A 83 -17.68 -16.53 2.24
C THR A 83 -16.88 -15.54 3.10
N VAL A 84 -16.33 -16.01 4.19
CA VAL A 84 -15.45 -15.22 5.06
C VAL A 84 -13.99 -15.51 4.73
N LEU A 85 -13.17 -14.46 4.63
CA LEU A 85 -11.72 -14.60 4.65
C LEU A 85 -11.27 -14.79 6.08
N THR A 86 -10.58 -15.90 6.36
CA THR A 86 -10.04 -16.23 7.69
C THR A 86 -8.52 -16.16 7.66
N ALA A 87 -7.90 -16.13 8.82
CA ALA A 87 -6.45 -16.33 8.96
C ALA A 87 -6.16 -17.12 10.24
N ILE A 88 -5.00 -17.77 10.27
CA ILE A 88 -4.52 -18.42 11.49
C ILE A 88 -3.53 -17.48 12.18
N ALA A 89 -3.86 -17.05 13.38
CA ALA A 89 -3.05 -16.16 14.18
C ALA A 89 -2.34 -16.90 15.32
N ASP A 90 -1.07 -16.60 15.55
CA ASP A 90 -0.35 -17.10 16.73
C ASP A 90 -0.91 -16.46 18.01
N ASP A 91 -1.25 -15.19 17.94
CA ASP A 91 -1.99 -14.44 18.96
C ASP A 91 -3.25 -13.84 18.33
N ALA A 92 -4.39 -14.43 18.66
CA ALA A 92 -5.69 -14.02 18.16
C ALA A 92 -6.36 -12.92 19.02
N THR A 93 -5.66 -12.34 19.99
CA THR A 93 -6.22 -11.32 20.90
C THR A 93 -6.76 -10.12 20.12
N GLY A 94 -7.98 -9.73 20.44
CA GLY A 94 -8.68 -8.59 19.81
C GLY A 94 -9.44 -8.90 18.52
N TYR A 95 -9.20 -10.07 17.91
CA TYR A 95 -9.92 -10.49 16.70
C TYR A 95 -11.16 -11.32 17.02
N GLY A 96 -12.17 -11.30 16.17
CA GLY A 96 -13.28 -12.25 16.17
C GLY A 96 -12.79 -13.67 15.87
N ARG A 97 -13.47 -14.67 16.40
CA ARG A 97 -13.15 -16.10 16.24
C ARG A 97 -14.08 -16.73 15.22
N VAL A 98 -13.54 -17.54 14.34
CA VAL A 98 -14.32 -18.34 13.39
C VAL A 98 -14.59 -19.70 14.03
N VAL A 99 -15.86 -19.95 14.36
CA VAL A 99 -16.29 -21.21 14.97
C VAL A 99 -16.72 -22.18 13.88
N ARG A 100 -16.15 -23.38 13.91
CA ARG A 100 -16.51 -24.47 12.98
C ARG A 100 -17.30 -25.57 13.69
N GLY A 101 -18.24 -26.17 12.97
CA GLY A 101 -18.98 -27.35 13.41
C GLY A 101 -18.13 -28.63 13.30
N GLU A 102 -18.71 -29.75 13.71
CA GLU A 102 -18.08 -31.06 13.59
C GLU A 102 -17.80 -31.48 12.14
N ASP A 103 -18.55 -30.93 11.19
CA ASP A 103 -18.39 -31.11 9.75
C ASP A 103 -17.27 -30.22 9.13
N GLY A 104 -16.61 -29.41 9.96
CA GLY A 104 -15.56 -28.47 9.54
C GLY A 104 -16.08 -27.18 8.87
N ASN A 105 -17.40 -27.05 8.69
CA ASN A 105 -17.99 -25.84 8.12
C ASN A 105 -18.10 -24.72 9.15
N VAL A 106 -18.05 -23.46 8.68
CA VAL A 106 -18.27 -22.29 9.55
C VAL A 106 -19.71 -22.31 10.06
N THR A 107 -19.86 -22.15 11.36
CA THR A 107 -21.16 -22.05 12.02
C THR A 107 -21.50 -20.63 12.42
N LYS A 108 -20.51 -19.90 12.93
CA LYS A 108 -20.64 -18.49 13.32
C LYS A 108 -19.26 -17.83 13.42
N VAL A 109 -19.28 -16.53 13.47
CA VAL A 109 -18.17 -15.70 13.94
C VAL A 109 -18.59 -15.07 15.26
N VAL A 110 -17.72 -15.08 16.26
CA VAL A 110 -17.95 -14.45 17.56
C VAL A 110 -16.88 -13.40 17.83
N GLU A 111 -17.28 -12.20 18.16
CA GLU A 111 -16.35 -11.12 18.46
C GLU A 111 -15.60 -11.38 19.77
N HIS A 112 -14.36 -10.88 19.88
CA HIS A 112 -13.49 -11.16 21.03
C HIS A 112 -14.14 -10.88 22.38
N LYS A 113 -14.94 -9.80 22.48
CA LYS A 113 -15.60 -9.37 23.72
C LYS A 113 -16.82 -10.22 24.10
N ASP A 114 -17.39 -10.93 23.13
CA ASP A 114 -18.57 -11.78 23.31
C ASP A 114 -18.20 -13.28 23.37
N ALA A 115 -16.93 -13.61 23.13
CA ALA A 115 -16.45 -15.00 23.06
C ALA A 115 -16.32 -15.65 24.44
N SER A 116 -16.75 -16.91 24.55
CA SER A 116 -16.51 -17.77 25.71
C SER A 116 -15.02 -18.16 25.82
N GLU A 117 -14.61 -18.70 26.96
CA GLU A 117 -13.24 -19.19 27.17
C GLU A 117 -12.81 -20.22 26.13
N THR A 118 -13.72 -21.10 25.72
CA THR A 118 -13.45 -22.12 24.71
C THR A 118 -13.31 -21.51 23.32
N GLU A 119 -14.08 -20.50 22.99
CA GLU A 119 -14.00 -19.79 21.72
C GLU A 119 -12.74 -18.92 21.66
N LEU A 120 -12.31 -18.32 22.76
CA LEU A 120 -11.06 -17.56 22.84
C LEU A 120 -9.81 -18.42 22.56
N ALA A 121 -9.88 -19.74 22.77
CA ALA A 121 -8.79 -20.65 22.45
C ALA A 121 -8.66 -20.99 20.95
N ILE A 122 -9.62 -20.55 20.12
CA ILE A 122 -9.56 -20.73 18.67
C ILE A 122 -8.56 -19.74 18.07
N ASN A 123 -7.64 -20.24 17.23
CA ASN A 123 -6.63 -19.43 16.53
C ASN A 123 -7.07 -18.98 15.15
N GLU A 124 -8.18 -19.51 14.62
CA GLU A 124 -8.74 -19.05 13.36
C GLU A 124 -9.56 -17.79 13.59
N ILE A 125 -9.10 -16.70 12.97
CA ILE A 125 -9.67 -15.37 13.17
C ILE A 125 -10.52 -14.92 11.99
N ASN A 126 -11.49 -14.07 12.29
CA ASN A 126 -12.21 -13.26 11.33
C ASN A 126 -11.38 -12.06 10.91
N THR A 127 -11.13 -11.91 9.60
CA THR A 127 -10.34 -10.80 9.07
C THR A 127 -11.14 -9.54 8.78
N GLY A 128 -12.48 -9.61 8.88
CA GLY A 128 -13.37 -8.53 8.47
C GLY A 128 -13.59 -8.43 6.95
N THR A 129 -13.08 -9.38 6.19
CA THR A 129 -13.22 -9.43 4.72
C THR A 129 -14.17 -10.55 4.32
N TYR A 130 -15.15 -10.23 3.48
CA TYR A 130 -16.23 -11.14 3.10
C TYR A 130 -16.61 -11.02 1.65
N VAL A 131 -17.17 -12.09 1.11
CA VAL A 131 -17.97 -12.07 -0.12
C VAL A 131 -19.38 -12.52 0.22
N PHE A 132 -20.36 -11.72 -0.17
CA PHE A 132 -21.77 -12.02 0.03
C PHE A 132 -22.49 -12.07 -1.31
N ASP A 133 -23.45 -12.98 -1.44
CA ASP A 133 -24.51 -12.82 -2.43
C ASP A 133 -25.31 -11.54 -2.09
N ASN A 134 -25.55 -10.72 -3.10
CA ASN A 134 -26.05 -9.36 -2.89
C ASN A 134 -27.50 -9.34 -2.37
N GLU A 135 -28.33 -10.24 -2.84
CA GLU A 135 -29.73 -10.32 -2.38
C GLU A 135 -29.80 -10.79 -0.92
N LEU A 136 -29.03 -11.84 -0.59
CA LEU A 136 -28.96 -12.32 0.78
C LEU A 136 -28.44 -11.25 1.74
N LEU A 137 -27.39 -10.51 1.35
CA LEU A 137 -26.74 -9.54 2.22
C LEU A 137 -27.71 -8.52 2.79
N PHE A 138 -28.46 -7.82 1.92
CA PHE A 138 -29.33 -6.76 2.38
C PHE A 138 -30.59 -7.26 3.09
N ASP A 139 -31.07 -8.46 2.78
CA ASP A 139 -32.17 -9.07 3.52
C ASP A 139 -31.74 -9.58 4.89
N ALA A 140 -30.54 -10.12 5.02
CA ALA A 140 -29.98 -10.53 6.29
C ALA A 140 -29.63 -9.33 7.19
N LEU A 141 -29.07 -8.25 6.64
CA LEU A 141 -28.74 -7.05 7.40
C LEU A 141 -29.95 -6.42 8.10
N LYS A 142 -31.15 -6.56 7.57
CA LYS A 142 -32.41 -6.13 8.22
C LYS A 142 -32.74 -6.94 9.48
N GLN A 143 -32.15 -8.12 9.64
CA GLN A 143 -32.36 -9.02 10.76
C GLN A 143 -31.24 -8.95 11.81
N VAL A 144 -30.11 -8.31 11.46
CA VAL A 144 -28.99 -8.11 12.40
C VAL A 144 -29.43 -7.23 13.56
N GLY A 145 -29.24 -7.72 14.78
CA GLY A 145 -29.52 -6.98 16.01
C GLY A 145 -28.28 -6.31 16.58
N ASN A 146 -28.48 -5.57 17.67
CA ASN A 146 -27.37 -4.91 18.41
C ASN A 146 -27.28 -5.35 19.88
N ASN A 147 -27.84 -6.50 20.21
CA ASN A 147 -27.83 -7.04 21.57
C ASN A 147 -26.51 -7.82 21.81
N ASN A 148 -25.40 -7.09 21.92
CA ASN A 148 -24.05 -7.61 22.13
C ASN A 148 -23.27 -6.68 23.06
N ALA A 149 -22.04 -7.04 23.41
CA ALA A 149 -21.20 -6.32 24.36
C ALA A 149 -20.91 -4.85 23.97
N GLN A 150 -21.00 -4.50 22.68
CA GLN A 150 -20.74 -3.15 22.17
C GLN A 150 -22.01 -2.38 21.83
N GLY A 151 -23.17 -3.05 21.74
CA GLY A 151 -24.42 -2.44 21.31
C GLY A 151 -24.45 -2.08 19.82
N GLU A 152 -23.66 -2.77 19.01
CA GLU A 152 -23.41 -2.48 17.58
C GLU A 152 -24.08 -3.55 16.68
N TYR A 153 -24.38 -3.16 15.44
CA TYR A 153 -24.82 -4.08 14.41
C TYR A 153 -23.60 -4.75 13.76
N TYR A 154 -23.34 -5.99 14.11
CA TYR A 154 -22.18 -6.73 13.60
C TYR A 154 -22.44 -7.34 12.23
N LEU A 155 -21.60 -7.07 11.26
CA LEU A 155 -21.66 -7.69 9.94
C LEU A 155 -21.49 -9.22 9.98
N PRO A 156 -20.62 -9.81 10.84
CA PRO A 156 -20.50 -11.25 11.01
C PRO A 156 -21.80 -11.98 11.36
N ASP A 157 -22.81 -11.33 11.94
CA ASP A 157 -24.07 -11.96 12.29
C ASP A 157 -24.85 -12.44 11.05
N VAL A 158 -24.56 -11.86 9.87
CA VAL A 158 -25.10 -12.34 8.58
C VAL A 158 -24.73 -13.81 8.35
N ILE A 159 -23.59 -14.30 8.85
CA ILE A 159 -23.16 -15.69 8.75
C ILE A 159 -24.15 -16.62 9.46
N SER A 160 -24.51 -16.28 10.69
CA SER A 160 -25.47 -17.06 11.48
C SER A 160 -26.85 -17.05 10.83
N ILE A 161 -27.31 -15.89 10.37
CA ILE A 161 -28.61 -15.73 9.68
C ILE A 161 -28.63 -16.58 8.40
N ALA A 162 -27.57 -16.55 7.59
CA ALA A 162 -27.46 -17.36 6.38
C ALA A 162 -27.49 -18.87 6.70
N LYS A 163 -26.80 -19.31 7.74
CA LYS A 163 -26.80 -20.72 8.19
C LYS A 163 -28.19 -21.16 8.67
N GLU A 164 -28.88 -20.34 9.44
CA GLU A 164 -30.24 -20.63 9.92
C GLU A 164 -31.25 -20.71 8.75
N ALA A 165 -31.04 -19.94 7.70
CA ALA A 165 -31.81 -20.03 6.45
C ALA A 165 -31.44 -21.27 5.58
N GLY A 166 -30.45 -22.07 5.98
CA GLY A 166 -30.00 -23.25 5.23
C GLY A 166 -29.08 -22.94 4.05
N GLU A 167 -28.57 -21.73 3.96
CA GLU A 167 -27.69 -21.28 2.89
C GLU A 167 -26.25 -21.78 3.05
N VAL A 168 -25.51 -21.86 1.94
CA VAL A 168 -24.12 -22.30 1.93
C VAL A 168 -23.22 -21.16 2.43
N VAL A 169 -22.52 -21.40 3.53
CA VAL A 169 -21.48 -20.54 4.09
C VAL A 169 -20.14 -21.21 3.96
N ALA A 170 -19.18 -20.52 3.33
CA ALA A 170 -17.82 -20.99 3.14
C ALA A 170 -16.80 -20.11 3.87
N ALA A 171 -15.60 -20.62 4.03
CA ALA A 171 -14.45 -19.85 4.51
C ALA A 171 -13.25 -20.14 3.61
N HIS A 172 -12.47 -19.11 3.36
CA HIS A 172 -11.18 -19.17 2.68
C HIS A 172 -10.10 -18.64 3.61
N THR A 173 -9.03 -19.41 3.80
CA THR A 173 -7.95 -18.99 4.71
C THR A 173 -6.89 -18.23 3.92
N ALA A 174 -6.55 -17.04 4.38
CA ALA A 174 -5.48 -16.22 3.80
C ALA A 174 -4.14 -16.98 3.85
N PRO A 175 -3.26 -16.80 2.87
CA PRO A 175 -1.95 -17.48 2.83
C PRO A 175 -1.07 -17.16 4.03
N THR A 176 -1.18 -15.96 4.56
CA THR A 176 -0.44 -15.51 5.75
C THR A 176 -1.30 -14.60 6.61
N PHE A 177 -1.09 -14.62 7.92
CA PHE A 177 -1.71 -13.68 8.85
C PHE A 177 -1.32 -12.22 8.55
N ASP A 178 -0.10 -12.00 8.08
CA ASP A 178 0.43 -10.66 7.75
C ASP A 178 -0.48 -9.85 6.81
N GLU A 179 -1.19 -10.52 5.90
CA GLU A 179 -2.10 -9.85 4.97
C GLU A 179 -3.34 -9.25 5.65
N THR A 180 -3.68 -9.74 6.81
CA THR A 180 -4.94 -9.44 7.50
C THR A 180 -4.77 -8.48 8.68
N ILE A 181 -3.56 -7.97 8.89
CA ILE A 181 -3.25 -7.04 9.98
C ILE A 181 -4.02 -5.73 9.80
N GLY A 182 -4.85 -5.41 10.78
CA GLY A 182 -5.52 -4.12 10.90
C GLY A 182 -4.61 -3.05 11.53
N VAL A 183 -4.60 -1.86 10.96
CA VAL A 183 -3.78 -0.74 11.45
C VAL A 183 -4.63 0.19 12.33
N ASN A 184 -4.61 -0.06 13.63
CA ASN A 184 -5.37 0.71 14.62
C ASN A 184 -4.53 1.72 15.39
N ASP A 185 -3.21 1.56 15.38
CA ASP A 185 -2.28 2.43 16.08
C ASP A 185 -0.94 2.56 15.31
N ARG A 186 -0.01 3.33 15.85
CA ARG A 186 1.29 3.56 15.22
C ARG A 186 2.24 2.37 15.32
N VAL A 187 2.02 1.45 16.24
CA VAL A 187 2.80 0.20 16.34
C VAL A 187 2.40 -0.71 15.19
N ALA A 188 1.09 -0.94 15.01
CA ALA A 188 0.56 -1.71 13.89
C ALA A 188 0.94 -1.08 12.54
N LEU A 189 0.90 0.26 12.42
CA LEU A 189 1.36 0.97 11.22
C LEU A 189 2.82 0.69 10.91
N SER A 190 3.69 0.71 11.92
CA SER A 190 5.13 0.42 11.75
C SER A 190 5.37 -1.04 11.33
N GLN A 191 4.58 -1.98 11.85
CA GLN A 191 4.64 -3.39 11.46
C GLN A 191 4.18 -3.58 10.01
N ALA A 192 3.06 -2.97 9.63
CA ALA A 192 2.56 -3.01 8.26
C ALA A 192 3.56 -2.41 7.25
N GLU A 193 4.20 -1.30 7.61
CA GLU A 193 5.27 -0.70 6.80
C GLU A 193 6.45 -1.66 6.61
N ALA A 194 6.91 -2.30 7.68
CA ALA A 194 8.02 -3.25 7.61
C ALA A 194 7.71 -4.46 6.71
N ILE A 195 6.48 -4.96 6.76
CA ILE A 195 6.01 -6.06 5.89
C ILE A 195 5.97 -5.59 4.43
N MET A 196 5.39 -4.41 4.16
CA MET A 196 5.32 -3.85 2.81
C MET A 196 6.72 -3.60 2.22
N ARG A 197 7.64 -3.04 3.01
CA ARG A 197 9.05 -2.84 2.63
C ARG A 197 9.72 -4.16 2.29
N LYS A 198 9.54 -5.18 3.12
CA LYS A 198 10.07 -6.53 2.86
C LYS A 198 9.57 -7.07 1.53
N ARG A 199 8.25 -7.02 1.28
CA ARG A 199 7.63 -7.48 0.03
C ARG A 199 8.19 -6.74 -1.19
N THR A 200 8.30 -5.41 -1.11
CA THR A 200 8.83 -4.57 -2.19
C THR A 200 10.29 -4.91 -2.49
N ASN A 201 11.13 -4.99 -1.46
CA ASN A 201 12.55 -5.28 -1.63
C ASN A 201 12.78 -6.71 -2.14
N GLU A 202 12.02 -7.71 -1.65
CA GLU A 202 12.09 -9.08 -2.16
C GLU A 202 11.67 -9.19 -3.63
N ARG A 203 10.63 -8.46 -4.05
CA ARG A 203 10.22 -8.40 -5.45
C ARG A 203 11.36 -7.88 -6.32
N LEU A 204 11.92 -6.73 -5.97
CA LEU A 204 13.03 -6.13 -6.70
C LEU A 204 14.29 -7.02 -6.73
N MET A 205 14.58 -7.74 -5.64
CA MET A 205 15.68 -8.72 -5.63
C MET A 205 15.44 -9.88 -6.59
N ARG A 206 14.20 -10.37 -6.70
CA ARG A 206 13.84 -11.40 -7.69
C ARG A 206 13.90 -10.89 -9.13
N GLU A 207 13.71 -9.58 -9.32
CA GLU A 207 13.85 -8.89 -10.61
C GLU A 207 15.31 -8.55 -10.96
N GLY A 208 16.29 -8.93 -10.12
CA GLY A 208 17.72 -8.81 -10.39
C GLY A 208 18.41 -7.61 -9.73
N VAL A 209 17.77 -6.92 -8.79
CA VAL A 209 18.37 -5.82 -8.03
C VAL A 209 19.15 -6.37 -6.82
N THR A 210 20.33 -5.87 -6.57
CA THR A 210 21.16 -6.24 -5.42
C THR A 210 21.00 -5.24 -4.27
N PHE A 211 20.60 -5.71 -3.11
CA PHE A 211 20.53 -4.92 -1.87
C PHE A 211 21.66 -5.32 -0.92
N MET A 212 22.46 -4.36 -0.48
CA MET A 212 23.47 -4.60 0.53
C MET A 212 22.89 -4.75 1.94
N ASP A 213 21.78 -4.05 2.21
CA ASP A 213 20.98 -4.20 3.42
C ASP A 213 19.50 -3.86 3.13
N PRO A 214 18.66 -4.86 2.81
CA PRO A 214 17.25 -4.62 2.51
C PRO A 214 16.46 -4.10 3.72
N ALA A 215 16.91 -4.34 4.95
CA ALA A 215 16.19 -3.91 6.15
C ALA A 215 16.25 -2.40 6.37
N SER A 216 17.35 -1.76 5.97
CA SER A 216 17.55 -0.31 6.09
C SER A 216 17.26 0.48 4.81
N THR A 217 16.64 -0.16 3.80
CA THR A 217 16.35 0.45 2.51
C THR A 217 14.84 0.60 2.32
N TYR A 218 14.39 1.82 2.04
CA TYR A 218 12.98 2.18 1.93
C TYR A 218 12.61 2.53 0.49
N ILE A 219 11.82 1.68 -0.17
CA ILE A 219 11.42 1.85 -1.57
C ILE A 219 9.90 1.76 -1.68
N SER A 220 9.28 2.75 -2.34
CA SER A 220 7.85 2.71 -2.63
C SER A 220 7.50 1.55 -3.57
N PRO A 221 6.33 0.93 -3.43
CA PRO A 221 5.91 -0.22 -4.25
C PRO A 221 5.90 0.04 -5.76
N ASP A 222 5.64 1.29 -6.17
CA ASP A 222 5.54 1.71 -7.58
C ASP A 222 6.89 2.02 -8.23
N VAL A 223 7.98 1.98 -7.47
CA VAL A 223 9.34 2.21 -7.99
C VAL A 223 9.77 1.05 -8.87
N VAL A 224 10.36 1.39 -10.01
CA VAL A 224 10.93 0.44 -10.96
C VAL A 224 12.45 0.60 -10.98
N ILE A 225 13.19 -0.51 -10.86
CA ILE A 225 14.65 -0.53 -10.87
C ILE A 225 15.12 -1.63 -11.84
N GLY A 226 16.03 -1.27 -12.74
CA GLY A 226 16.61 -2.21 -13.67
C GLY A 226 17.56 -3.22 -13.01
N SER A 227 17.74 -4.37 -13.68
CA SER A 227 18.61 -5.46 -13.20
C SER A 227 20.08 -5.01 -13.01
N ASP A 228 20.80 -5.74 -12.19
CA ASP A 228 22.21 -5.50 -11.85
C ASP A 228 22.50 -4.16 -11.18
N THR A 229 21.45 -3.41 -10.81
CA THR A 229 21.58 -2.21 -9.98
C THR A 229 21.82 -2.60 -8.52
N ILE A 230 22.76 -1.90 -7.86
CA ILE A 230 23.15 -2.14 -6.47
C ILE A 230 22.64 -0.99 -5.59
N ILE A 231 21.88 -1.34 -4.56
CA ILE A 231 21.34 -0.40 -3.58
C ILE A 231 22.07 -0.56 -2.25
N TYR A 232 22.69 0.52 -1.79
CA TYR A 232 23.41 0.57 -0.53
C TYR A 232 22.52 0.99 0.65
N PRO A 233 22.94 0.68 1.90
CA PRO A 233 22.15 0.92 3.11
C PRO A 233 21.70 2.38 3.30
N GLY A 234 20.57 2.56 3.99
CA GLY A 234 20.03 3.88 4.34
C GLY A 234 19.45 4.67 3.15
N THR A 235 19.30 4.01 2.01
CA THR A 235 18.76 4.65 0.80
C THR A 235 17.23 4.68 0.85
N VAL A 236 16.66 5.82 0.45
CA VAL A 236 15.21 6.07 0.37
C VAL A 236 14.85 6.41 -1.07
N ILE A 237 13.94 5.63 -1.69
CA ILE A 237 13.50 5.82 -3.08
C ILE A 237 11.98 5.83 -3.11
N LEU A 238 11.39 6.99 -3.37
CA LEU A 238 9.95 7.20 -3.23
C LEU A 238 9.30 7.81 -4.48
N GLY A 239 7.98 7.76 -4.49
CA GLY A 239 7.14 8.38 -5.52
C GLY A 239 7.30 7.69 -6.88
N LYS A 240 7.03 8.44 -7.96
CA LYS A 240 7.13 7.94 -9.34
C LYS A 240 8.60 7.98 -9.80
N THR A 241 9.43 7.09 -9.21
CA THR A 241 10.86 7.02 -9.53
C THR A 241 11.15 5.79 -10.39
N THR A 242 11.97 5.98 -11.42
CA THR A 242 12.51 4.90 -12.23
C THR A 242 14.04 4.96 -12.23
N ILE A 243 14.69 3.82 -12.07
CA ILE A 243 16.15 3.66 -12.09
C ILE A 243 16.49 2.60 -13.13
N GLY A 244 17.44 2.88 -13.98
CA GLY A 244 17.92 1.96 -14.99
C GLY A 244 18.73 0.80 -14.43
N SER A 245 19.39 0.07 -15.33
CA SER A 245 20.23 -1.07 -15.03
C SER A 245 21.66 -0.68 -14.71
N GLU A 246 22.38 -1.56 -14.01
CA GLU A 246 23.80 -1.42 -13.70
C GLU A 246 24.15 -0.11 -12.94
N CYS A 247 23.19 0.44 -12.22
CA CYS A 247 23.38 1.63 -11.39
C CYS A 247 23.97 1.29 -10.01
N VAL A 248 24.56 2.28 -9.38
CA VAL A 248 25.06 2.21 -7.99
C VAL A 248 24.43 3.33 -7.18
N ILE A 249 23.52 2.99 -6.28
CA ILE A 249 22.68 3.95 -5.56
C ILE A 249 22.95 3.86 -4.04
N GLY A 250 23.20 4.99 -3.43
CA GLY A 250 23.48 5.10 -2.00
C GLY A 250 25.00 5.05 -1.66
N PRO A 251 25.37 4.89 -0.36
CA PRO A 251 24.46 4.86 0.80
C PRO A 251 23.81 6.21 1.13
N ASN A 252 22.75 6.19 1.98
CA ASN A 252 22.10 7.39 2.52
C ASN A 252 21.71 8.41 1.44
N SER A 253 21.20 7.93 0.32
CA SER A 253 20.64 8.79 -0.73
C SER A 253 19.12 8.87 -0.62
N ASP A 254 18.54 10.04 -0.88
CA ASP A 254 17.10 10.28 -0.93
C ASP A 254 16.71 10.66 -2.36
N ILE A 255 15.94 9.80 -3.02
CA ILE A 255 15.55 9.95 -4.42
C ILE A 255 14.03 9.93 -4.54
N ARG A 256 13.45 10.97 -5.12
CA ARG A 256 11.99 11.11 -5.24
C ARG A 256 11.58 11.62 -6.61
N ASN A 257 10.51 11.04 -7.18
CA ASN A 257 9.88 11.48 -8.43
C ASN A 257 10.90 11.74 -9.55
N SER A 258 11.89 10.87 -9.71
CA SER A 258 13.02 11.10 -10.57
C SER A 258 13.24 9.96 -11.56
N VAL A 259 13.86 10.29 -12.69
CA VAL A 259 14.24 9.32 -13.72
C VAL A 259 15.76 9.24 -13.76
N ILE A 260 16.31 8.06 -13.51
CA ILE A 260 17.74 7.76 -13.53
C ILE A 260 17.97 6.73 -14.63
N GLU A 261 18.80 7.05 -15.60
CA GLU A 261 19.14 6.15 -16.72
C GLU A 261 20.19 5.10 -16.30
N ASP A 262 20.65 4.29 -17.23
CA ASP A 262 21.57 3.18 -16.96
C ASP A 262 22.97 3.65 -16.53
N HIS A 263 23.68 2.78 -15.82
CA HIS A 263 25.09 2.97 -15.39
C HIS A 263 25.35 4.20 -14.50
N VAL A 264 24.30 4.78 -13.93
CA VAL A 264 24.42 5.99 -13.08
C VAL A 264 24.91 5.64 -11.70
N VAL A 265 25.74 6.53 -11.14
CA VAL A 265 26.21 6.45 -9.76
C VAL A 265 25.67 7.62 -8.96
N VAL A 266 24.86 7.36 -7.92
CA VAL A 266 24.36 8.36 -6.96
C VAL A 266 24.86 8.00 -5.57
N ARG A 267 25.61 8.88 -4.93
CA ARG A 267 26.16 8.64 -3.59
C ARG A 267 25.78 9.74 -2.62
N GLN A 268 25.24 9.38 -1.45
CA GLN A 268 24.98 10.29 -0.31
C GLN A 268 24.37 11.64 -0.76
N SER A 269 23.35 11.60 -1.59
CA SER A 269 22.81 12.77 -2.28
C SER A 269 21.29 12.80 -2.23
N VAL A 270 20.73 14.00 -2.41
CA VAL A 270 19.30 14.22 -2.53
C VAL A 270 18.96 14.54 -3.98
N VAL A 271 18.00 13.79 -4.54
CA VAL A 271 17.55 13.94 -5.93
C VAL A 271 16.02 13.97 -5.95
N THR A 272 15.45 15.11 -6.29
CA THR A 272 14.00 15.29 -6.35
C THR A 272 13.55 15.88 -7.68
N ASP A 273 12.47 15.33 -8.25
CA ASP A 273 11.84 15.83 -9.47
C ASP A 273 12.85 16.07 -10.60
N SER A 274 13.80 15.16 -10.80
CA SER A 274 14.97 15.39 -11.67
C SER A 274 15.18 14.23 -12.64
N LYS A 275 15.92 14.49 -13.71
CA LYS A 275 16.36 13.48 -14.66
C LYS A 275 17.89 13.39 -14.70
N ILE A 276 18.43 12.17 -14.62
CA ILE A 276 19.86 11.89 -14.66
C ILE A 276 20.14 10.97 -15.84
N GLY A 277 20.94 11.46 -16.80
CA GLY A 277 21.32 10.75 -18.00
C GLY A 277 22.36 9.66 -17.75
N GLU A 278 22.49 8.77 -18.75
CA GLU A 278 23.33 7.57 -18.72
C GLU A 278 24.75 7.85 -18.25
N ALA A 279 25.28 6.95 -17.42
CA ALA A 279 26.66 6.97 -16.89
C ALA A 279 27.04 8.26 -16.14
N ALA A 280 26.07 9.05 -15.71
CA ALA A 280 26.33 10.22 -14.88
C ALA A 280 26.76 9.84 -13.46
N GLN A 281 27.53 10.72 -12.84
CA GLN A 281 28.00 10.56 -11.46
C GLN A 281 27.52 11.72 -10.59
N VAL A 282 26.79 11.42 -9.53
CA VAL A 282 26.21 12.41 -8.61
C VAL A 282 26.69 12.14 -7.18
N GLY A 283 27.22 13.17 -6.55
CA GLY A 283 27.62 13.14 -5.16
C GLY A 283 29.14 12.88 -4.94
N PRO A 284 29.52 12.71 -3.66
CA PRO A 284 28.64 12.76 -2.50
C PRO A 284 28.14 14.19 -2.16
N PHE A 285 27.05 14.28 -1.38
CA PHE A 285 26.49 15.51 -0.85
C PHE A 285 26.06 16.52 -1.93
N ALA A 286 25.49 16.01 -3.01
CA ALA A 286 24.86 16.83 -4.06
C ALA A 286 23.35 16.96 -3.81
N HIS A 287 22.76 18.06 -4.29
CA HIS A 287 21.32 18.27 -4.26
C HIS A 287 20.81 18.66 -5.64
N LEU A 288 20.04 17.76 -6.25
CA LEU A 288 19.34 18.02 -7.52
C LEU A 288 17.85 18.19 -7.24
N ARG A 289 17.26 19.24 -7.73
CA ARG A 289 15.86 19.57 -7.45
C ARG A 289 15.15 20.38 -8.54
N GLN A 290 13.81 20.38 -8.47
CA GLN A 290 12.95 21.24 -9.28
C GLN A 290 13.28 21.13 -10.78
N GLN A 291 13.20 19.91 -11.32
CA GLN A 291 13.42 19.65 -12.76
C GLN A 291 14.87 19.88 -13.22
N ALA A 292 15.85 19.57 -12.38
CA ALA A 292 17.23 19.47 -12.85
C ALA A 292 17.36 18.31 -13.86
N VAL A 293 18.06 18.58 -14.96
CA VAL A 293 18.29 17.61 -16.03
C VAL A 293 19.78 17.47 -16.28
N LEU A 294 20.32 16.28 -16.07
CA LEU A 294 21.71 15.97 -16.38
C LEU A 294 21.78 15.12 -17.65
N GLY A 295 22.58 15.52 -18.61
CA GLY A 295 22.92 14.73 -19.79
C GLY A 295 23.80 13.53 -19.44
N ALA A 296 24.12 12.72 -20.44
CA ALA A 296 24.97 11.54 -20.28
C ALA A 296 26.40 11.91 -19.85
N ASN A 297 27.05 11.02 -19.08
CA ASN A 297 28.43 11.18 -18.62
C ASN A 297 28.72 12.47 -17.84
N THR A 298 27.71 13.12 -17.28
CA THR A 298 27.86 14.32 -16.45
C THR A 298 28.46 13.97 -15.09
N ARG A 299 29.11 14.95 -14.46
CA ARG A 299 29.63 14.80 -13.11
C ARG A 299 29.20 15.95 -12.22
N VAL A 300 28.45 15.64 -11.18
CA VAL A 300 28.05 16.57 -10.11
C VAL A 300 28.69 16.10 -8.83
N GLY A 301 29.62 16.86 -8.28
CA GLY A 301 30.40 16.47 -7.13
C GLY A 301 29.86 17.00 -5.80
N ASN A 302 30.75 17.06 -4.80
CA ASN A 302 30.35 17.36 -3.45
C ASN A 302 29.98 18.83 -3.23
N PHE A 303 28.87 19.00 -2.47
CA PHE A 303 28.32 20.30 -2.11
C PHE A 303 27.94 21.14 -3.34
N VAL A 304 27.39 20.48 -4.35
CA VAL A 304 26.84 21.12 -5.54
C VAL A 304 25.32 21.01 -5.49
N GLU A 305 24.66 22.14 -5.61
CA GLU A 305 23.21 22.23 -5.77
C GLU A 305 22.86 22.60 -7.20
N ILE A 306 21.93 21.85 -7.81
CA ILE A 306 21.39 22.13 -9.15
C ILE A 306 19.88 22.26 -9.03
N LYS A 307 19.37 23.42 -9.39
CA LYS A 307 17.96 23.77 -9.35
C LYS A 307 17.49 24.20 -10.73
N LYS A 308 16.47 23.53 -11.28
CA LYS A 308 15.78 23.93 -12.53
C LYS A 308 16.78 24.30 -13.63
N SER A 309 17.76 23.44 -13.84
CA SER A 309 18.87 23.67 -14.77
C SER A 309 19.16 22.44 -15.60
N SER A 310 19.68 22.64 -16.82
CA SER A 310 20.08 21.57 -17.71
C SER A 310 21.60 21.53 -17.88
N PHE A 311 22.17 20.35 -17.85
CA PHE A 311 23.58 20.07 -18.13
C PHE A 311 23.67 19.19 -19.38
N GLY A 312 24.39 19.68 -20.39
CA GLY A 312 24.72 18.91 -21.59
C GLY A 312 25.67 17.74 -21.28
N ASP A 313 25.79 16.82 -22.23
CA ASP A 313 26.60 15.60 -22.07
C ASP A 313 28.05 15.92 -21.69
N GLY A 314 28.58 15.18 -20.73
CA GLY A 314 29.94 15.32 -20.25
C GLY A 314 30.24 16.62 -19.48
N ALA A 315 29.22 17.44 -19.18
CA ALA A 315 29.41 18.64 -18.36
C ALA A 315 29.71 18.27 -16.90
N LYS A 316 30.47 19.13 -16.23
CA LYS A 316 30.97 18.87 -14.87
C LYS A 316 30.80 20.08 -13.96
N ALA A 317 30.32 19.84 -12.74
CA ALA A 317 30.37 20.76 -11.61
C ALA A 317 30.82 19.97 -10.39
N SER A 318 32.13 19.98 -10.11
CA SER A 318 32.71 18.99 -9.18
C SER A 318 32.69 19.43 -7.71
N HIS A 319 32.62 20.73 -7.41
CA HIS A 319 32.80 21.24 -6.05
C HIS A 319 32.07 22.54 -5.79
N LEU A 320 31.41 22.63 -4.59
CA LEU A 320 30.98 23.87 -3.95
C LEU A 320 30.35 24.89 -4.91
N SER A 321 29.29 24.53 -5.60
CA SER A 321 28.64 25.38 -6.61
C SER A 321 27.11 25.40 -6.45
N TYR A 322 26.50 26.53 -6.75
CA TYR A 322 25.08 26.65 -6.93
C TYR A 322 24.73 26.99 -8.39
N ILE A 323 24.02 26.12 -9.05
CA ILE A 323 23.61 26.29 -10.45
C ILE A 323 22.08 26.26 -10.50
N GLY A 324 21.50 27.44 -10.61
CA GLY A 324 20.05 27.64 -10.66
C GLY A 324 19.61 28.33 -11.96
N ASP A 325 18.47 27.87 -12.51
CA ASP A 325 17.81 28.45 -13.67
C ASP A 325 18.76 28.69 -14.85
N ALA A 326 19.66 27.72 -15.12
CA ALA A 326 20.74 27.82 -16.08
C ALA A 326 20.74 26.67 -17.10
N SER A 327 21.31 26.93 -18.26
CA SER A 327 21.61 25.94 -19.30
C SER A 327 23.11 25.83 -19.49
N ILE A 328 23.70 24.67 -19.17
CA ILE A 328 25.12 24.40 -19.28
C ILE A 328 25.35 23.52 -20.52
N GLY A 329 26.22 23.94 -21.40
CA GLY A 329 26.53 23.23 -22.64
C GLY A 329 27.29 21.92 -22.40
N GLU A 330 27.47 21.16 -23.48
CA GLU A 330 28.24 19.90 -23.45
C GLU A 330 29.70 20.11 -23.05
N ARG A 331 30.24 19.18 -22.27
CA ARG A 331 31.66 19.15 -21.87
C ARG A 331 32.16 20.40 -21.15
N VAL A 332 31.26 21.29 -20.73
CA VAL A 332 31.62 22.44 -19.89
C VAL A 332 32.11 21.93 -18.51
N ASN A 333 33.16 22.56 -18.03
CA ASN A 333 33.63 22.29 -16.65
C ASN A 333 33.49 23.59 -15.84
N LEU A 334 32.55 23.55 -14.87
CA LEU A 334 32.33 24.65 -13.94
C LEU A 334 33.37 24.61 -12.82
N GLY A 335 34.05 25.73 -12.59
CA GLY A 335 35.02 25.87 -11.51
C GLY A 335 34.39 25.84 -10.13
N CYS A 336 35.20 25.53 -9.11
CA CYS A 336 34.77 25.59 -7.72
C CYS A 336 34.28 27.01 -7.35
N GLY A 337 33.20 27.07 -6.54
CA GLY A 337 32.61 28.33 -6.07
C GLY A 337 31.78 29.07 -7.13
N SER A 338 31.42 28.43 -8.24
CA SER A 338 30.52 29.02 -9.23
C SER A 338 29.12 29.17 -8.67
N ILE A 339 28.56 30.39 -8.80
CA ILE A 339 27.18 30.67 -8.37
C ILE A 339 26.49 31.43 -9.50
N THR A 340 25.36 30.87 -9.98
CA THR A 340 24.46 31.59 -10.87
C THR A 340 23.61 32.57 -10.07
N VAL A 341 23.73 33.85 -10.33
CA VAL A 341 22.99 34.91 -9.64
C VAL A 341 21.90 35.42 -10.56
N ASN A 342 20.74 34.78 -10.49
CA ASN A 342 19.61 35.06 -11.38
C ASN A 342 18.29 35.30 -10.63
N TYR A 343 18.37 35.60 -9.33
CA TYR A 343 17.24 35.99 -8.52
C TYR A 343 17.19 37.52 -8.46
N ASP A 344 16.06 38.09 -8.86
CA ASP A 344 15.83 39.52 -8.99
C ASP A 344 14.82 40.11 -8.00
N GLY A 345 14.42 39.31 -7.00
CA GLY A 345 13.53 39.74 -5.92
C GLY A 345 12.16 39.08 -5.94
#